data_999401dd43d88a857847ae095bb6d4c1
#
_entry.id   999401dd43d88a857847ae095bb6d4c1
#
_cell.length_a   1.000
_cell.length_b   1.000
_cell.length_c   1.000
_cell.angle_alpha   90.00
_cell.angle_beta   90.00
_cell.angle_gamma   90.00
#
_symmetry.space_group_name_H-M   'P 1'
#
loop_
_entity.id
_entity.type
_entity.pdbx_description
1 polymer ?
#
loop_
_entity_poly.entity_id
_entity_poly.type
_entity_poly.pdbx_seq_one_letter_code
_entity_poly.pdbx_strand_id
1 'polypeptide(L)'
;MTFFNSRISNIKTIRTTPNVQLSSNNWQLLSGSRVTYTPSASASEVVYQYSYGWHRANTDDNLTHIKFVSGSNENEINSSPSDIINSNFNIGSTNVYSRGSSIIKKIIPAWQGEKVIQLNFRHYSNSFVIETHDIDFWNGSAISNPINCNLIIYSVE
;
A
#
# COMPACT_ATOMS: atom_id res chain seq x y z
N MET A 1 8.00 15.94 -35.07
CA MET A 1 8.29 15.31 -33.76
C MET A 1 7.33 15.92 -32.75
N THR A 2 6.29 15.19 -32.37
CA THR A 2 5.25 15.70 -31.47
C THR A 2 5.69 15.39 -30.05
N PHE A 3 6.02 16.41 -29.27
CA PHE A 3 6.27 16.24 -27.84
C PHE A 3 4.93 16.07 -27.14
N PHE A 4 4.66 14.89 -26.62
CA PHE A 4 3.56 14.67 -25.69
C PHE A 4 3.95 15.30 -24.35
N ASN A 5 3.47 16.50 -24.08
CA ASN A 5 3.55 17.12 -22.77
C ASN A 5 2.47 16.49 -21.89
N SER A 6 2.79 15.40 -21.20
CA SER A 6 1.90 14.86 -20.17
C SER A 6 1.75 15.89 -19.05
N ARG A 7 0.53 16.31 -18.78
CA ARG A 7 0.21 17.24 -17.70
C ARG A 7 -0.31 16.48 -16.50
N ILE A 8 0.21 16.81 -15.32
CA ILE A 8 -0.31 16.30 -14.06
C ILE A 8 -1.37 17.26 -13.53
N SER A 9 -2.50 16.70 -13.13
CA SER A 9 -3.63 17.47 -12.58
C SER A 9 -4.27 16.73 -11.41
N ASN A 10 -5.12 17.43 -10.68
CA ASN A 10 -5.91 16.90 -9.56
C ASN A 10 -5.08 16.06 -8.55
N ILE A 11 -3.97 16.63 -8.07
CA ILE A 11 -3.07 15.95 -7.12
C ILE A 11 -3.71 15.94 -5.73
N LYS A 12 -3.76 14.75 -5.12
CA LYS A 12 -4.14 14.57 -3.72
C LYS A 12 -3.01 13.87 -2.98
N THR A 13 -2.55 14.46 -1.90
CA THR A 13 -1.53 13.90 -1.02
C THR A 13 -2.10 13.73 0.37
N ILE A 14 -1.96 12.54 0.93
CA ILE A 14 -2.41 12.20 2.28
C ILE A 14 -1.21 11.65 3.05
N ARG A 15 -0.89 12.29 4.16
CA ARG A 15 0.12 11.82 5.10
C ARG A 15 -0.56 11.50 6.42
N THR A 16 -0.44 10.28 6.87
CA THR A 16 -1.02 9.82 8.13
C THR A 16 0.00 9.03 8.93
N THR A 17 -0.22 8.99 10.25
CA THR A 17 0.51 8.11 11.15
C THR A 17 -0.50 7.08 11.65
N PRO A 18 -0.74 6.00 10.89
CA PRO A 18 -1.66 4.97 11.31
C PRO A 18 -1.10 4.22 12.52
N ASN A 19 -2.00 3.59 13.28
CA ASN A 19 -1.56 2.65 14.29
C ASN A 19 -0.80 1.48 13.66
N VAL A 20 0.10 0.91 14.42
CA VAL A 20 0.77 -0.34 14.07
C VAL A 20 -0.26 -1.40 13.72
N GLN A 21 -0.11 -2.03 12.59
CA GLN A 21 -1.04 -3.02 12.09
C GLN A 21 -0.32 -4.35 11.88
N LEU A 22 -0.85 -5.38 12.51
CA LEU A 22 -0.36 -6.75 12.35
C LEU A 22 -1.01 -7.40 11.12
N SER A 23 -0.22 -8.11 10.34
CA SER A 23 -0.75 -8.89 9.22
C SER A 23 -1.55 -10.10 9.72
N SER A 24 -2.49 -10.59 8.94
CA SER A 24 -3.27 -11.79 9.18
C SER A 24 -3.38 -12.63 7.91
N ASN A 25 -3.90 -13.86 8.01
CA ASN A 25 -4.17 -14.72 6.85
C ASN A 25 -5.30 -14.20 5.97
N ASN A 26 -6.19 -13.39 6.55
CA ASN A 26 -7.29 -12.80 5.84
C ASN A 26 -6.86 -11.48 5.19
N TRP A 27 -7.43 -11.18 4.04
CA TRP A 27 -7.26 -9.89 3.44
C TRP A 27 -7.81 -8.80 4.34
N GLN A 28 -6.98 -7.81 4.64
CA GLN A 28 -7.34 -6.65 5.45
C GLN A 28 -6.83 -5.38 4.79
N LEU A 29 -7.51 -4.27 5.05
CA LEU A 29 -7.09 -2.96 4.59
C LEU A 29 -5.70 -2.64 5.15
N LEU A 30 -4.77 -2.26 4.28
CA LEU A 30 -3.51 -1.66 4.70
C LEU A 30 -3.78 -0.22 5.13
N SER A 31 -3.63 0.04 6.43
CA SER A 31 -3.99 1.32 7.06
C SER A 31 -3.33 2.51 6.35
N GLY A 32 -4.10 3.59 6.13
CA GLY A 32 -3.61 4.80 5.45
C GLY A 32 -3.53 4.70 3.91
N SER A 33 -3.80 3.54 3.32
CA SER A 33 -3.77 3.34 1.87
C SER A 33 -5.07 3.72 1.16
N ARG A 34 -6.16 3.96 1.91
CA ARG A 34 -7.49 4.23 1.33
C ARG A 34 -7.63 5.70 0.93
N VAL A 35 -8.16 5.92 -0.25
CA VAL A 35 -8.47 7.25 -0.76
C VAL A 35 -9.71 7.21 -1.64
N THR A 36 -10.53 8.25 -1.52
CA THR A 36 -11.60 8.54 -2.47
C THR A 36 -11.09 9.55 -3.48
N TYR A 37 -11.25 9.25 -4.78
CA TYR A 37 -10.67 10.04 -5.84
C TYR A 37 -11.57 10.10 -7.08
N THR A 38 -11.62 11.28 -7.69
CA THR A 38 -12.26 11.54 -8.99
C THR A 38 -11.19 12.09 -9.93
N PRO A 39 -10.89 11.41 -11.05
CA PRO A 39 -9.95 11.92 -12.02
C PRO A 39 -10.39 13.25 -12.63
N SER A 40 -9.47 14.04 -13.19
CA SER A 40 -9.84 15.16 -14.04
C SER A 40 -10.57 14.65 -15.30
N ALA A 41 -11.46 15.46 -15.85
CA ALA A 41 -12.27 15.06 -17.00
C ALA A 41 -11.45 14.76 -18.27
N SER A 42 -10.26 15.34 -18.38
CA SER A 42 -9.30 15.14 -19.49
C SER A 42 -8.27 14.05 -19.21
N ALA A 43 -8.30 13.41 -18.05
CA ALA A 43 -7.31 12.41 -17.70
C ALA A 43 -7.40 11.16 -18.57
N SER A 44 -6.26 10.70 -19.03
CA SER A 44 -6.10 9.38 -19.67
C SER A 44 -5.75 8.30 -18.65
N GLU A 45 -4.99 8.67 -17.62
CA GLU A 45 -4.50 7.76 -16.59
C GLU A 45 -4.58 8.39 -15.20
N VAL A 46 -4.59 7.53 -14.20
CA VAL A 46 -4.43 7.89 -12.79
C VAL A 46 -3.24 7.14 -12.22
N VAL A 47 -2.38 7.86 -11.54
CA VAL A 47 -1.25 7.28 -10.82
C VAL A 47 -1.58 7.28 -9.33
N TYR A 48 -1.56 6.09 -8.75
CA TYR A 48 -1.67 5.86 -7.31
C TYR A 48 -0.30 5.43 -6.78
N GLN A 49 0.19 6.09 -5.75
CA GLN A 49 1.44 5.75 -5.08
C GLN A 49 1.26 5.77 -3.58
N TYR A 50 1.67 4.69 -2.93
CA TYR A 50 1.59 4.55 -1.49
C TYR A 50 2.92 4.07 -0.93
N SER A 51 3.43 4.76 0.09
CA SER A 51 4.65 4.39 0.82
C SER A 51 4.36 4.16 2.29
N TYR A 52 4.97 3.11 2.85
CA TYR A 52 4.80 2.72 4.25
C TYR A 52 6.05 2.03 4.78
N GLY A 53 6.23 2.08 6.09
CA GLY A 53 7.24 1.29 6.76
C GLY A 53 6.70 -0.05 7.22
N TRP A 54 7.59 -1.00 7.39
CA TRP A 54 7.27 -2.32 7.91
C TRP A 54 8.41 -2.87 8.76
N HIS A 55 8.04 -3.69 9.72
CA HIS A 55 8.94 -4.42 10.58
C HIS A 55 8.55 -5.90 10.61
N ARG A 56 9.50 -6.77 10.73
CA ARG A 56 9.32 -8.22 10.84
C ARG A 56 10.06 -8.73 12.07
N ALA A 57 9.32 -9.41 12.93
CA ALA A 57 9.87 -10.19 14.03
C ALA A 57 9.69 -11.68 13.68
N ASN A 58 10.69 -12.33 13.14
CA ASN A 58 10.91 -13.79 13.07
C ASN A 58 11.52 -14.29 11.74
N THR A 59 11.92 -15.54 11.74
CA THR A 59 13.02 -16.16 11.04
C THR A 59 12.71 -16.89 9.73
N ASP A 60 11.47 -16.89 9.24
CA ASP A 60 11.10 -17.68 8.06
C ASP A 60 10.58 -16.85 6.88
N ASP A 61 10.64 -17.46 5.69
CA ASP A 61 10.23 -16.86 4.42
C ASP A 61 8.78 -16.35 4.45
N ASN A 62 8.61 -15.05 4.52
CA ASN A 62 7.30 -14.41 4.57
C ASN A 62 6.91 -13.84 3.22
N LEU A 63 5.95 -14.48 2.60
CA LEU A 63 5.25 -13.92 1.45
C LEU A 63 4.11 -13.03 1.95
N THR A 64 4.30 -11.72 1.84
CA THR A 64 3.21 -10.78 2.00
C THR A 64 2.57 -10.54 0.65
N HIS A 65 1.29 -10.85 0.55
CA HIS A 65 0.51 -10.53 -0.63
C HIS A 65 -0.15 -9.17 -0.45
N ILE A 66 0.00 -8.32 -1.45
CA ILE A 66 -0.69 -7.04 -1.52
C ILE A 66 -1.63 -7.05 -2.72
N LYS A 67 -2.83 -6.58 -2.49
CA LYS A 67 -3.93 -6.53 -3.44
C LYS A 67 -4.34 -5.08 -3.65
N PHE A 68 -4.30 -4.60 -4.89
CA PHE A 68 -4.86 -3.32 -5.26
C PHE A 68 -6.35 -3.49 -5.55
N VAL A 69 -7.18 -2.66 -4.94
CA VAL A 69 -8.65 -2.75 -5.05
C VAL A 69 -9.22 -1.37 -5.36
N SER A 70 -10.15 -1.31 -6.29
CA SER A 70 -10.91 -0.11 -6.58
C SER A 70 -12.38 -0.42 -6.83
N GLY A 71 -13.27 0.43 -6.38
CA GLY A 71 -14.71 0.27 -6.58
C GLY A 71 -15.47 1.55 -6.27
N SER A 72 -16.71 1.65 -6.73
CA SER A 72 -17.59 2.76 -6.44
C SER A 72 -18.12 2.76 -5.01
N ASN A 73 -18.08 1.58 -4.36
CA ASN A 73 -18.51 1.39 -2.98
C ASN A 73 -17.77 0.22 -2.32
N GLU A 74 -17.96 0.03 -1.03
CA GLU A 74 -17.28 -1.00 -0.25
C GLU A 74 -17.59 -2.44 -0.71
N ASN A 75 -18.79 -2.70 -1.20
CA ASN A 75 -19.16 -4.03 -1.69
C ASN A 75 -18.38 -4.38 -2.95
N GLU A 76 -18.21 -3.45 -3.87
CA GLU A 76 -17.38 -3.64 -5.06
C GLU A 76 -15.91 -3.84 -4.70
N ILE A 77 -15.41 -3.11 -3.70
CA ILE A 77 -14.04 -3.28 -3.20
C ILE A 77 -13.81 -4.70 -2.68
N ASN A 78 -14.78 -5.27 -2.00
CA ASN A 78 -14.66 -6.60 -1.42
C ASN A 78 -14.82 -7.73 -2.45
N SER A 79 -15.56 -7.51 -3.54
CA SER A 79 -15.88 -8.49 -4.58
C SER A 79 -15.03 -8.37 -5.85
N SER A 80 -14.33 -7.25 -6.06
CA SER A 80 -13.59 -7.00 -7.30
C SER A 80 -12.45 -7.99 -7.52
N PRO A 81 -12.30 -8.53 -8.75
CA PRO A 81 -11.08 -9.25 -9.13
C PRO A 81 -9.90 -8.29 -8.99
N SER A 82 -8.95 -8.70 -8.23
CA SER A 82 -7.87 -7.84 -7.77
C SER A 82 -6.58 -8.18 -8.47
N ASP A 83 -5.90 -7.16 -8.93
CA ASP A 83 -4.50 -7.29 -9.28
C ASP A 83 -3.70 -7.59 -8.01
N ILE A 84 -3.23 -8.81 -7.88
CA ILE A 84 -2.31 -9.17 -6.80
C ILE A 84 -0.95 -8.59 -7.17
N ILE A 85 -0.50 -7.65 -6.37
CA ILE A 85 0.87 -7.15 -6.44
C ILE A 85 1.66 -8.01 -5.47
N ASN A 86 2.39 -8.98 -5.98
CA ASN A 86 3.28 -9.78 -5.15
C ASN A 86 4.47 -8.93 -4.72
N SER A 87 4.52 -8.60 -3.45
CA SER A 87 5.76 -8.12 -2.84
C SER A 87 6.41 -9.30 -2.13
N ASN A 88 7.26 -10.02 -2.87
CA ASN A 88 8.09 -11.06 -2.27
C ASN A 88 9.24 -10.36 -1.53
N PHE A 89 9.14 -10.31 -0.21
CA PHE A 89 10.29 -10.05 0.63
C PHE A 89 10.89 -11.40 1.04
N ASN A 90 11.71 -11.95 0.15
CA ASN A 90 12.49 -13.13 0.47
C ASN A 90 13.83 -12.66 1.05
N ILE A 91 13.94 -12.65 2.36
CA ILE A 91 15.23 -12.47 3.03
C ILE A 91 15.53 -13.80 3.68
N GLY A 92 16.16 -14.68 2.92
CA GLY A 92 16.67 -15.93 3.44
C GLY A 92 17.73 -15.66 4.50
N SER A 93 17.39 -15.83 5.77
CA SER A 93 18.33 -16.06 6.87
C SER A 93 17.59 -16.22 8.19
N THR A 94 18.01 -17.19 8.96
CA THR A 94 17.58 -17.48 10.32
C THR A 94 17.92 -16.32 11.28
N ASN A 95 16.97 -15.91 12.11
CA ASN A 95 17.15 -14.99 13.25
C ASN A 95 17.47 -13.51 12.93
N VAL A 96 16.88 -12.93 11.90
CA VAL A 96 17.10 -11.50 11.62
C VAL A 96 15.80 -10.70 11.76
N TYR A 97 15.80 -9.75 12.68
CA TYR A 97 14.85 -8.64 12.65
C TYR A 97 15.10 -7.84 11.39
N SER A 98 14.17 -7.82 10.47
CA SER A 98 14.28 -6.97 9.29
C SER A 98 13.21 -5.88 9.30
N ARG A 99 13.62 -4.71 8.86
CA ARG A 99 12.78 -3.53 8.75
C ARG A 99 13.05 -2.83 7.44
N GLY A 100 12.08 -2.12 6.95
CA GLY A 100 12.23 -1.40 5.71
C GLY A 100 11.08 -0.48 5.39
N SER A 101 11.15 0.11 4.23
CA SER A 101 10.06 0.86 3.64
C SER A 101 9.72 0.29 2.27
N SER A 102 8.46 0.35 1.93
CA SER A 102 7.97 -0.08 0.62
C SER A 102 7.22 1.05 -0.06
N ILE A 103 7.38 1.12 -1.37
CA ILE A 103 6.62 2.02 -2.23
C ILE A 103 5.87 1.16 -3.24
N ILE A 104 4.55 1.31 -3.25
CA ILE A 104 3.67 0.66 -4.22
C ILE A 104 3.17 1.73 -5.17
N LYS A 105 3.42 1.54 -6.45
CA LYS A 105 2.94 2.43 -7.51
C LYS A 105 2.09 1.64 -8.50
N LYS A 106 0.90 2.15 -8.79
CA LYS A 106 -0.01 1.60 -9.80
C LYS A 106 -0.44 2.71 -10.74
N ILE A 107 -0.41 2.42 -12.03
CA ILE A 107 -0.96 3.26 -13.09
C ILE A 107 -2.20 2.54 -13.59
N ILE A 108 -3.31 3.23 -13.63
CA ILE A 108 -4.61 2.70 -14.03
C ILE A 108 -5.29 3.63 -15.05
N PRO A 109 -6.06 3.10 -16.00
CA PRO A 109 -6.85 3.94 -16.89
C PRO A 109 -7.76 4.88 -16.08
N ALA A 110 -7.89 6.11 -16.52
CA ALA A 110 -8.81 7.06 -15.89
C ALA A 110 -10.27 6.58 -16.03
N TRP A 111 -11.11 7.02 -15.09
CA TRP A 111 -12.53 6.67 -15.03
C TRP A 111 -13.36 7.92 -14.82
N GLN A 112 -14.68 7.82 -15.02
CA GLN A 112 -15.63 8.88 -14.73
C GLN A 112 -16.23 8.70 -13.33
N GLY A 113 -16.41 9.82 -12.63
CA GLY A 113 -17.00 9.83 -11.29
C GLY A 113 -16.00 9.48 -10.18
N GLU A 114 -16.55 9.29 -9.01
CA GLU A 114 -15.79 9.02 -7.80
C GLU A 114 -15.60 7.52 -7.60
N LYS A 115 -14.38 7.11 -7.20
CA LYS A 115 -14.09 5.75 -6.73
C LYS A 115 -13.29 5.77 -5.45
N VAL A 116 -13.46 4.71 -4.66
CA VAL A 116 -12.60 4.39 -3.54
C VAL A 116 -11.50 3.46 -4.03
N ILE A 117 -10.26 3.77 -3.66
CA ILE A 117 -9.07 2.99 -3.97
C ILE A 117 -8.38 2.64 -2.67
N GLN A 118 -7.88 1.41 -2.55
CA GLN A 118 -7.14 0.97 -1.39
C GLN A 118 -6.21 -0.19 -1.70
N LEU A 119 -5.28 -0.45 -0.79
CA LEU A 119 -4.48 -1.66 -0.76
C LEU A 119 -4.99 -2.56 0.36
N ASN A 120 -5.15 -3.83 0.04
CA ASN A 120 -5.35 -4.87 1.04
C ASN A 120 -4.10 -5.74 1.11
N PHE A 121 -3.79 -6.24 2.29
CA PHE A 121 -2.63 -7.11 2.50
C PHE A 121 -2.99 -8.33 3.36
N ARG A 122 -2.19 -9.36 3.23
CA ARG A 122 -2.24 -10.56 4.08
C ARG A 122 -0.88 -11.23 4.10
N HIS A 123 -0.62 -12.08 5.08
CA HIS A 123 0.49 -13.02 5.03
C HIS A 123 0.05 -14.40 4.53
N TYR A 124 1.01 -15.21 4.11
CA TYR A 124 0.74 -16.51 3.51
C TYR A 124 0.50 -17.60 4.56
N SER A 125 1.11 -17.52 5.74
CA SER A 125 1.11 -18.58 6.75
C SER A 125 0.82 -18.05 8.14
N ASN A 126 0.17 -18.86 8.97
CA ASN A 126 -0.23 -18.49 10.35
C ASN A 126 0.92 -18.24 11.32
N SER A 127 2.15 -18.50 10.91
CA SER A 127 3.29 -18.50 11.83
C SER A 127 4.03 -17.17 11.89
N PHE A 128 3.70 -16.19 11.03
CA PHE A 128 4.52 -15.00 10.85
C PHE A 128 3.69 -13.74 10.75
N VAL A 129 4.01 -12.78 11.59
CA VAL A 129 3.35 -11.49 11.65
C VAL A 129 4.29 -10.43 11.10
N ILE A 130 3.80 -9.64 10.14
CA ILE A 130 4.45 -8.40 9.69
C ILE A 130 3.72 -7.26 10.36
N GLU A 131 4.49 -6.41 11.00
CA GLU A 131 4.02 -5.15 11.54
C GLU A 131 4.21 -4.06 10.49
N THR A 132 3.13 -3.39 10.13
CA THR A 132 3.18 -2.22 9.26
C THR A 132 3.07 -0.96 10.08
N HIS A 133 3.69 0.12 9.61
CA HIS A 133 3.69 1.44 10.24
C HIS A 133 4.49 1.51 11.55
N ASP A 134 5.37 0.56 11.77
CA ASP A 134 6.30 0.59 12.89
C ASP A 134 7.75 0.40 12.43
N ILE A 135 8.67 1.04 13.13
CA ILE A 135 10.09 0.73 13.12
C ILE A 135 10.52 0.58 14.57
N ASP A 136 10.63 -0.64 15.02
CA ASP A 136 11.25 -0.91 16.29
C ASP A 136 12.72 -0.58 16.27
N PHE A 137 13.14 0.29 17.18
CA PHE A 137 14.53 0.48 17.49
C PHE A 137 14.90 -0.31 18.73
N TRP A 138 15.79 -1.28 18.57
CA TRP A 138 16.40 -1.92 19.71
C TRP A 138 17.47 -0.99 20.30
N ASN A 139 17.14 -0.37 21.40
CA ASN A 139 18.09 0.40 22.24
C ASN A 139 18.21 -0.19 23.66
N GLY A 140 17.88 -1.48 23.83
CA GLY A 140 17.76 -2.14 25.13
C GLY A 140 16.33 -2.19 25.68
N SER A 141 15.39 -1.57 25.00
CA SER A 141 13.94 -1.63 25.27
C SER A 141 13.22 -1.63 23.93
N ALA A 142 12.16 -2.43 23.78
CA ALA A 142 11.31 -2.37 22.62
C ALA A 142 10.58 -1.02 22.62
N ILE A 143 10.92 -0.16 21.69
CA ILE A 143 10.25 1.13 21.50
C ILE A 143 9.56 1.06 20.14
N SER A 144 8.23 1.01 20.16
CA SER A 144 7.42 1.21 18.97
C SER A 144 7.58 2.65 18.48
N ASN A 145 8.03 2.83 17.25
CA ASN A 145 8.13 4.13 16.60
C ASN A 145 7.20 4.15 15.38
N PRO A 146 5.99 4.67 15.54
CA PRO A 146 5.05 4.75 14.42
C PRO A 146 5.61 5.61 13.29
N ILE A 147 5.56 5.06 12.07
CA ILE A 147 6.04 5.73 10.87
C ILE A 147 4.88 6.29 10.07
N ASN A 148 5.07 7.49 9.58
CA ASN A 148 4.15 8.08 8.64
C ASN A 148 4.09 7.25 7.35
N CYS A 149 2.90 6.93 6.91
CA CYS A 149 2.66 6.54 5.53
C CYS A 149 2.32 7.76 4.67
N ASN A 150 2.59 7.66 3.40
CA ASN A 150 2.32 8.73 2.45
C ASN A 150 1.63 8.15 1.21
N LEU A 151 0.47 8.71 0.88
CA LEU A 151 -0.32 8.38 -0.29
C LEU A 151 -0.35 9.59 -1.21
N ILE A 152 -0.02 9.37 -2.47
CA ILE A 152 -0.12 10.37 -3.53
C ILE A 152 -0.97 9.76 -4.64
N ILE A 153 -1.96 10.49 -5.10
CA ILE A 153 -2.77 10.12 -6.26
C ILE A 153 -2.95 11.36 -7.15
N TYR A 154 -2.84 11.17 -8.46
CA TYR A 154 -2.97 12.25 -9.42
C TYR A 154 -3.43 11.76 -10.78
N SER A 155 -3.99 12.65 -11.57
CA SER A 155 -4.39 12.44 -12.96
C SER A 155 -3.25 12.81 -13.91
N VAL A 156 -3.15 12.08 -15.02
CA VAL A 156 -2.25 12.34 -16.16
C VAL A 156 -3.11 12.62 -17.38
N GLU A 157 -2.89 13.80 -18.01
CA GLU A 157 -3.59 14.28 -19.20
C GLU A 157 -2.72 14.17 -20.44
#